data_e0453132d3f66f15f47d0a84f0a7e5a4
#
_entry.id   e0453132d3f66f15f47d0a84f0a7e5a4
#
_cell.length_a   1.000
_cell.length_b   1.000
_cell.length_c   1.000
_cell.angle_alpha   90.00
_cell.angle_beta   90.00
_cell.angle_gamma   90.00
#
_symmetry.space_group_name_H-M   'P 1'
#
loop_
_entity.id
_entity.type
_entity.pdbx_description
1 polymer ?
#
loop_
_entity_poly.entity_id
_entity_poly.type
_entity_poly.pdbx_seq_one_letter_code
_entity_poly.pdbx_strand_id
1 'polypeptide(L)'
;VLGIGFYPAAAALFPRFHDRGWMFSKVLGIVVSGFAVFALGSFGLVPFTAPVCLITVGVLILASWIFGCFKVRVHAPEIDFLMMEEVLFFAFFLLWTYLAGFHPEAHGTEKFMDYGFMKAMMRSTAVPAEDLWYSGSGINYYYGGQFYAVFLTKITFTDVKQTYHLMRTMVASFAFVLPFSITYHLAESRACHRIRKEGGNKSQIAPVLGGLLSGGAVSLAGNMHYVIYGCIRQWLGLNESAYWFPSSTRYIGYDPLVENDRTIHEFPSYSFVLGDLHAHVVNVMFVLLVLGLLYSYVKNTCRDPEKEWKWSLKDVLLQPQIIAAGFLIGVFHWSNYW
;
A
#
# COMPACT_ATOMS: atom_id res chain seq x y z
N VAL A 1 6.79 -6.37 14.23
CA VAL A 1 7.77 -7.40 13.89
C VAL A 1 8.27 -7.21 12.47
N LEU A 2 7.42 -7.26 11.41
CA LEU A 2 7.85 -7.14 10.01
C LEU A 2 8.64 -5.84 9.74
N GLY A 3 8.18 -4.69 10.22
CA GLY A 3 8.89 -3.42 10.04
C GLY A 3 10.31 -3.45 10.59
N ILE A 4 10.49 -3.90 11.84
CA ILE A 4 11.82 -4.06 12.45
C ILE A 4 12.65 -5.08 11.69
N GLY A 5 12.04 -6.21 11.29
CA GLY A 5 12.74 -7.28 10.59
C GLY A 5 13.27 -6.87 9.22
N PHE A 6 12.51 -6.07 8.48
CA PHE A 6 12.88 -5.60 7.14
C PHE A 6 13.50 -4.21 7.10
N TYR A 7 13.69 -3.58 8.27
CA TYR A 7 14.32 -2.26 8.37
C TYR A 7 15.73 -2.21 7.74
N PRO A 8 16.64 -3.18 7.95
CA PRO A 8 17.95 -3.13 7.30
C PRO A 8 17.89 -3.14 5.78
N ALA A 9 16.98 -3.93 5.19
CA ALA A 9 16.75 -3.95 3.75
C ALA A 9 16.15 -2.60 3.28
N ALA A 10 15.18 -2.06 3.99
CA ALA A 10 14.60 -0.75 3.67
C ALA A 10 15.63 0.38 3.80
N ALA A 11 16.48 0.38 4.82
CA ALA A 11 17.52 1.38 5.00
C ALA A 11 18.55 1.38 3.84
N ALA A 12 18.78 0.22 3.20
CA ALA A 12 19.57 0.13 1.99
C ALA A 12 18.86 0.72 0.77
N LEU A 13 17.55 0.57 0.70
CA LEU A 13 16.72 1.08 -0.40
C LEU A 13 16.40 2.57 -0.26
N PHE A 14 16.32 3.09 0.98
CA PHE A 14 15.96 4.48 1.29
C PHE A 14 17.07 5.23 2.07
N PRO A 15 18.34 5.22 1.62
CA PRO A 15 19.47 5.68 2.42
C PRO A 15 19.48 7.20 2.70
N ARG A 16 18.60 7.97 2.06
CA ARG A 16 18.50 9.43 2.19
C ARG A 16 17.16 9.92 2.72
N PHE A 17 16.31 9.01 3.16
CA PHE A 17 15.12 9.39 3.91
C PHE A 17 15.51 9.57 5.39
N HIS A 18 14.81 10.44 6.11
CA HIS A 18 15.06 10.72 7.53
C HIS A 18 14.79 9.48 8.40
N ASP A 19 13.72 8.77 8.09
CA ASP A 19 13.33 7.50 8.70
C ASP A 19 14.08 6.29 8.15
N ARG A 20 14.94 6.48 7.13
CA ARG A 20 15.59 5.39 6.38
C ARG A 20 14.62 4.36 5.82
N GLY A 21 13.42 4.80 5.46
CA GLY A 21 12.38 3.93 4.91
C GLY A 21 11.69 3.08 5.96
N TRP A 22 11.59 3.55 7.20
CA TRP A 22 10.93 2.84 8.29
C TRP A 22 9.49 2.46 7.96
N MET A 23 8.67 3.39 7.46
CA MET A 23 7.31 3.07 7.05
C MET A 23 7.26 2.11 5.87
N PHE A 24 8.15 2.29 4.92
CA PHE A 24 8.28 1.40 3.76
C PHE A 24 8.74 -0.01 4.15
N SER A 25 9.51 -0.17 5.23
CA SER A 25 9.96 -1.48 5.73
C SER A 25 8.80 -2.39 6.12
N LYS A 26 7.71 -1.83 6.64
CA LYS A 26 6.51 -2.57 7.03
C LYS A 26 5.84 -3.16 5.79
N VAL A 27 5.65 -2.36 4.75
CA VAL A 27 5.05 -2.79 3.48
C VAL A 27 5.97 -3.76 2.73
N LEU A 28 7.27 -3.48 2.72
CA LEU A 28 8.28 -4.38 2.14
C LEU A 28 8.25 -5.76 2.81
N GLY A 29 8.15 -5.79 4.14
CA GLY A 29 8.03 -7.04 4.90
C GLY A 29 6.77 -7.82 4.56
N ILE A 30 5.63 -7.15 4.39
CA ILE A 30 4.37 -7.80 4.00
C ILE A 30 4.50 -8.39 2.60
N VAL A 31 4.91 -7.58 1.61
CA VAL A 31 4.91 -8.01 0.21
C VAL A 31 5.93 -9.10 -0.07
N VAL A 32 7.16 -8.99 0.45
CA VAL A 32 8.21 -9.98 0.20
C VAL A 32 7.89 -11.30 0.91
N SER A 33 7.46 -11.25 2.17
CA SER A 33 7.17 -12.47 2.92
C SER A 33 5.92 -13.18 2.40
N GLY A 34 4.84 -12.43 2.13
CA GLY A 34 3.61 -13.03 1.61
C GLY A 34 3.81 -13.61 0.21
N PHE A 35 4.53 -12.92 -0.68
CA PHE A 35 4.85 -13.46 -2.01
C PHE A 35 5.73 -14.70 -1.95
N ALA A 36 6.73 -14.73 -1.05
CA ALA A 36 7.57 -15.91 -0.88
C ALA A 36 6.74 -17.14 -0.44
N VAL A 37 5.83 -16.98 0.52
CA VAL A 37 4.91 -18.05 0.95
C VAL A 37 4.00 -18.47 -0.20
N PHE A 38 3.45 -17.49 -0.95
CA PHE A 38 2.63 -17.78 -2.13
C PHE A 38 3.39 -18.60 -3.16
N ALA A 39 4.58 -18.17 -3.56
CA ALA A 39 5.38 -18.84 -4.57
C ALA A 39 5.75 -20.26 -4.14
N LEU A 40 6.25 -20.44 -2.91
CA LEU A 40 6.59 -21.77 -2.39
C LEU A 40 5.37 -22.69 -2.31
N GLY A 41 4.21 -22.18 -1.91
CA GLY A 41 2.95 -22.94 -1.86
C GLY A 41 2.43 -23.30 -3.25
N SER A 42 2.47 -22.35 -4.21
CA SER A 42 2.03 -22.57 -5.59
C SER A 42 2.86 -23.60 -6.34
N PHE A 43 4.17 -23.70 -6.04
CA PHE A 43 5.03 -24.77 -6.55
C PHE A 43 4.88 -26.11 -5.78
N GLY A 44 4.00 -26.17 -4.78
CA GLY A 44 3.80 -27.37 -3.97
C GLY A 44 4.97 -27.72 -3.06
N LEU A 45 5.92 -26.81 -2.85
CA LEU A 45 7.12 -27.04 -2.05
C LEU A 45 6.82 -27.04 -0.55
N VAL A 46 5.84 -26.26 -0.11
CA VAL A 46 5.42 -26.15 1.29
C VAL A 46 3.91 -25.96 1.41
N PRO A 47 3.29 -26.45 2.50
CA PRO A 47 1.87 -26.18 2.74
C PRO A 47 1.66 -24.76 3.26
N PHE A 48 0.51 -24.14 2.92
CA PHE A 48 0.13 -22.82 3.41
C PHE A 48 -0.42 -22.87 4.84
N THR A 49 0.48 -23.03 5.80
CA THR A 49 0.17 -23.13 7.25
C THR A 49 0.85 -22.02 8.04
N ALA A 50 0.34 -21.70 9.24
CA ALA A 50 0.93 -20.67 10.11
C ALA A 50 2.41 -20.96 10.45
N PRO A 51 2.84 -22.18 10.80
CA PRO A 51 4.26 -22.47 11.04
C PRO A 51 5.14 -22.17 9.84
N VAL A 52 4.71 -22.55 8.62
CA VAL A 52 5.47 -22.28 7.38
C VAL A 52 5.56 -20.78 7.13
N CYS A 53 4.46 -20.05 7.30
CA CYS A 53 4.47 -18.57 7.19
C CYS A 53 5.48 -17.95 8.16
N LEU A 54 5.48 -18.38 9.43
CA LEU A 54 6.40 -17.86 10.45
C LEU A 54 7.86 -18.20 10.17
N ILE A 55 8.14 -19.43 9.73
CA ILE A 55 9.50 -19.86 9.36
C ILE A 55 9.99 -19.03 8.17
N THR A 56 9.16 -18.87 7.14
CA THR A 56 9.50 -18.05 5.96
C THR A 56 9.79 -16.60 6.35
N VAL A 57 8.95 -15.99 7.19
CA VAL A 57 9.19 -14.65 7.75
C VAL A 57 10.51 -14.61 8.51
N GLY A 58 10.76 -15.57 9.39
CA GLY A 58 12.00 -15.64 10.18
C GLY A 58 13.26 -15.72 9.31
N VAL A 59 13.24 -16.58 8.28
CA VAL A 59 14.36 -16.72 7.32
C VAL A 59 14.61 -15.41 6.56
N LEU A 60 13.54 -14.74 6.09
CA LEU A 60 13.65 -13.48 5.35
C LEU A 60 14.11 -12.32 6.25
N ILE A 61 13.66 -12.27 7.49
CA ILE A 61 14.16 -11.30 8.49
C ILE A 61 15.65 -11.54 8.72
N LEU A 62 16.08 -12.77 8.95
CA LEU A 62 17.49 -13.12 9.11
C LEU A 62 18.31 -12.68 7.90
N ALA A 63 17.83 -12.97 6.68
CA ALA A 63 18.47 -12.53 5.45
C ALA A 63 18.58 -11.00 5.34
N SER A 64 17.53 -10.27 5.73
CA SER A 64 17.53 -8.80 5.77
C SER A 64 18.59 -8.25 6.72
N TRP A 65 18.73 -8.83 7.91
CA TRP A 65 19.73 -8.42 8.90
C TRP A 65 21.15 -8.80 8.48
N ILE A 66 21.35 -9.98 7.94
CA ILE A 66 22.66 -10.38 7.37
C ILE A 66 23.07 -9.41 6.26
N PHE A 67 22.16 -9.11 5.32
CA PHE A 67 22.41 -8.15 4.26
C PHE A 67 22.74 -6.76 4.82
N GLY A 68 21.97 -6.28 5.79
CA GLY A 68 22.20 -5.01 6.45
C GLY A 68 23.55 -4.90 7.15
N CYS A 69 23.97 -5.97 7.86
CA CYS A 69 25.26 -6.00 8.55
C CYS A 69 26.46 -5.95 7.59
N PHE A 70 26.37 -6.65 6.45
CA PHE A 70 27.50 -6.76 5.52
C PHE A 70 27.56 -5.67 4.46
N LYS A 71 26.43 -5.15 4.03
CA LYS A 71 26.36 -4.23 2.87
C LYS A 71 26.02 -2.79 3.22
N VAL A 72 25.36 -2.56 4.34
CA VAL A 72 24.84 -1.25 4.73
C VAL A 72 25.30 -0.92 6.13
N ARG A 73 26.06 0.16 6.30
CA ARG A 73 26.16 0.79 7.63
C ARG A 73 24.77 1.35 7.93
N VAL A 74 23.95 0.59 8.64
CA VAL A 74 22.60 0.99 9.03
C VAL A 74 22.76 2.19 9.99
N HIS A 75 22.56 3.38 9.44
CA HIS A 75 22.46 4.58 10.27
C HIS A 75 21.11 4.56 11.00
N ALA A 76 21.10 5.00 12.23
CA ALA A 76 19.87 5.18 12.97
C ALA A 76 18.94 6.17 12.25
N PRO A 77 17.62 5.93 12.25
CA PRO A 77 16.64 6.88 11.73
C PRO A 77 16.61 8.14 12.60
N GLU A 78 16.16 9.26 12.04
CA GLU A 78 15.80 10.42 12.84
C GLU A 78 14.52 10.10 13.63
N ILE A 79 14.65 10.00 14.95
CA ILE A 79 13.58 9.51 15.84
C ILE A 79 12.35 10.41 15.76
N ASP A 80 12.53 11.72 15.71
CA ASP A 80 11.41 12.69 15.68
C ASP A 80 10.56 12.49 14.42
N PHE A 81 11.20 12.30 13.26
CA PHE A 81 10.51 12.03 11.99
C PHE A 81 9.81 10.67 12.01
N LEU A 82 10.49 9.63 12.48
CA LEU A 82 9.91 8.30 12.65
C LEU A 82 8.69 8.33 13.56
N MET A 83 8.77 9.01 14.71
CA MET A 83 7.65 9.13 15.63
C MET A 83 6.48 9.90 15.02
N MET A 84 6.75 10.94 14.24
CA MET A 84 5.69 11.66 13.51
C MET A 84 4.95 10.73 12.54
N GLU A 85 5.67 9.92 11.77
CA GLU A 85 5.06 8.95 10.85
C GLU A 85 4.28 7.86 11.59
N GLU A 86 4.78 7.35 12.72
CA GLU A 86 4.06 6.37 13.54
C GLU A 86 2.76 6.96 14.11
N VAL A 87 2.81 8.18 14.62
CA VAL A 87 1.61 8.87 15.14
C VAL A 87 0.59 9.07 14.03
N LEU A 88 1.02 9.51 12.85
CA LEU A 88 0.12 9.68 11.69
C LEU A 88 -0.47 8.33 11.26
N PHE A 89 0.35 7.29 11.12
CA PHE A 89 -0.12 5.97 10.77
C PHE A 89 -1.17 5.47 11.76
N PHE A 90 -0.89 5.58 13.06
CA PHE A 90 -1.77 5.08 14.09
C PHE A 90 -3.05 5.89 14.22
N ALA A 91 -2.97 7.22 14.05
CA ALA A 91 -4.14 8.09 14.04
C ALA A 91 -5.12 7.73 12.89
N PHE A 92 -4.59 7.52 11.68
CA PHE A 92 -5.40 7.11 10.54
C PHE A 92 -5.90 5.67 10.67
N PHE A 93 -5.11 4.76 11.26
CA PHE A 93 -5.55 3.41 11.56
C PHE A 93 -6.73 3.40 12.53
N LEU A 94 -6.67 4.18 13.59
CA LEU A 94 -7.78 4.33 14.54
C LEU A 94 -9.00 5.00 13.90
N LEU A 95 -8.79 6.06 13.11
CA LEU A 95 -9.86 6.74 12.38
C LEU A 95 -10.62 5.77 11.47
N TRP A 96 -9.91 5.07 10.59
CA TRP A 96 -10.53 4.14 9.65
C TRP A 96 -11.12 2.91 10.36
N THR A 97 -10.51 2.44 11.45
CA THR A 97 -11.07 1.34 12.27
C THR A 97 -12.34 1.77 12.95
N TYR A 98 -12.39 2.98 13.49
CA TYR A 98 -13.60 3.55 14.07
C TYR A 98 -14.71 3.69 13.03
N LEU A 99 -14.42 4.25 11.86
CA LEU A 99 -15.39 4.36 10.76
C LEU A 99 -15.88 2.99 10.27
N ALA A 100 -14.98 2.01 10.17
CA ALA A 100 -15.32 0.64 9.81
C ALA A 100 -16.27 -0.03 10.80
N GLY A 101 -16.23 0.37 12.06
CA GLY A 101 -17.10 -0.14 13.12
C GLY A 101 -18.59 0.20 12.94
N PHE A 102 -18.94 1.21 12.14
CA PHE A 102 -20.32 1.55 11.83
C PHE A 102 -20.98 0.59 10.82
N HIS A 103 -20.17 -0.10 10.01
CA HIS A 103 -20.61 -1.05 8.99
C HIS A 103 -19.74 -2.30 9.03
N PRO A 104 -19.88 -3.16 10.09
CA PRO A 104 -19.02 -4.31 10.30
C PRO A 104 -19.41 -5.52 9.44
N GLU A 105 -20.49 -5.46 8.68
CA GLU A 105 -20.98 -6.58 7.90
C GLU A 105 -20.13 -6.77 6.63
N ALA A 106 -19.68 -7.99 6.39
CA ALA A 106 -19.12 -8.42 5.12
C ALA A 106 -20.23 -8.72 4.10
N HIS A 107 -21.16 -7.77 3.92
CA HIS A 107 -22.34 -7.88 3.06
C HIS A 107 -22.45 -6.64 2.16
N GLY A 108 -23.11 -6.78 1.03
CA GLY A 108 -23.21 -5.77 -0.01
C GLY A 108 -21.96 -5.72 -0.88
N THR A 109 -22.11 -5.24 -2.12
CA THR A 109 -21.06 -5.30 -3.16
C THR A 109 -20.43 -6.70 -3.25
N GLU A 110 -19.12 -6.83 -3.41
CA GLU A 110 -18.40 -8.11 -3.53
C GLU A 110 -17.75 -8.57 -2.21
N LYS A 111 -18.05 -7.92 -1.08
CA LYS A 111 -17.43 -8.22 0.23
C LYS A 111 -17.60 -9.69 0.66
N PHE A 112 -18.74 -10.29 0.36
CA PHE A 112 -19.00 -11.70 0.67
C PHE A 112 -18.04 -12.62 -0.09
N MET A 113 -17.67 -12.26 -1.32
CA MET A 113 -16.71 -12.99 -2.15
C MET A 113 -15.31 -12.89 -1.54
N ASP A 114 -14.84 -11.67 -1.26
CA ASP A 114 -13.52 -11.44 -0.67
C ASP A 114 -13.38 -12.16 0.67
N TYR A 115 -14.38 -12.00 1.53
CA TYR A 115 -14.43 -12.68 2.83
C TYR A 115 -14.48 -14.21 2.66
N GLY A 116 -15.25 -14.69 1.69
CA GLY A 116 -15.34 -16.11 1.35
C GLY A 116 -13.98 -16.66 0.92
N PHE A 117 -13.27 -16.00 0.02
CA PHE A 117 -11.91 -16.41 -0.37
C PHE A 117 -10.95 -16.46 0.82
N MET A 118 -11.00 -15.47 1.72
CA MET A 118 -10.19 -15.50 2.93
C MET A 118 -10.54 -16.73 3.82
N LYS A 119 -11.82 -17.07 3.98
CA LYS A 119 -12.26 -18.26 4.73
C LYS A 119 -11.81 -19.55 4.05
N ALA A 120 -11.87 -19.66 2.73
CA ALA A 120 -11.38 -20.81 1.99
C ALA A 120 -9.87 -21.00 2.20
N MET A 121 -9.08 -19.95 2.02
CA MET A 121 -7.63 -19.96 2.21
C MET A 121 -7.19 -20.23 3.65
N MET A 122 -7.97 -19.81 4.66
CA MET A 122 -7.69 -20.15 6.06
C MET A 122 -7.83 -21.64 6.35
N ARG A 123 -8.80 -22.31 5.72
CA ARG A 123 -9.03 -23.76 5.88
C ARG A 123 -8.09 -24.60 5.03
N SER A 124 -7.60 -24.04 3.93
CA SER A 124 -6.73 -24.75 2.99
C SER A 124 -5.27 -24.75 3.44
N THR A 125 -4.58 -25.84 3.11
CA THR A 125 -3.11 -25.90 3.14
C THR A 125 -2.49 -25.84 1.74
N ALA A 126 -3.32 -25.89 0.68
CA ALA A 126 -2.90 -25.76 -0.71
C ALA A 126 -2.98 -24.30 -1.19
N VAL A 127 -2.20 -23.99 -2.20
CA VAL A 127 -2.24 -22.73 -2.96
C VAL A 127 -2.33 -23.10 -4.45
N PRO A 128 -3.41 -22.69 -5.17
CA PRO A 128 -4.59 -22.00 -4.67
C PRO A 128 -5.44 -22.86 -3.74
N ALA A 129 -6.24 -22.23 -2.89
CA ALA A 129 -7.25 -22.91 -2.09
C ALA A 129 -8.41 -23.39 -2.99
N GLU A 130 -9.21 -24.36 -2.51
CA GLU A 130 -10.40 -24.80 -3.21
C GLU A 130 -11.42 -23.66 -3.35
N ASP A 131 -12.02 -23.54 -4.54
CA ASP A 131 -13.02 -22.53 -4.84
C ASP A 131 -14.33 -22.81 -4.09
N LEU A 132 -15.00 -21.74 -3.61
CA LEU A 132 -16.23 -21.84 -2.83
C LEU A 132 -17.47 -22.14 -3.68
N TRP A 133 -17.43 -21.74 -4.96
CA TRP A 133 -18.56 -21.85 -5.88
C TRP A 133 -18.36 -22.94 -6.93
N TYR A 134 -17.11 -23.37 -7.15
CA TYR A 134 -16.78 -24.42 -8.11
C TYR A 134 -15.96 -25.51 -7.44
N SER A 135 -16.66 -26.45 -6.80
CA SER A 135 -16.05 -27.57 -6.05
C SER A 135 -15.12 -28.41 -6.92
N GLY A 136 -14.01 -28.83 -6.33
CA GLY A 136 -12.98 -29.63 -6.99
C GLY A 136 -12.01 -28.84 -7.86
N SER A 137 -12.13 -27.51 -7.90
CA SER A 137 -11.20 -26.60 -8.55
C SER A 137 -10.55 -25.63 -7.56
N GLY A 138 -9.36 -25.13 -7.88
CA GLY A 138 -8.74 -24.05 -7.13
C GLY A 138 -9.36 -22.69 -7.50
N ILE A 139 -9.29 -21.73 -6.57
CA ILE A 139 -9.74 -20.35 -6.83
C ILE A 139 -9.05 -19.82 -8.08
N ASN A 140 -9.86 -19.49 -9.09
CA ASN A 140 -9.42 -18.88 -10.35
C ASN A 140 -9.88 -17.42 -10.42
N TYR A 141 -9.20 -16.57 -9.67
CA TYR A 141 -9.48 -15.15 -9.56
C TYR A 141 -8.19 -14.40 -9.16
N TYR A 142 -8.16 -13.08 -9.23
CA TYR A 142 -7.05 -12.26 -8.71
C TYR A 142 -7.16 -12.08 -7.19
N TYR A 143 -6.90 -13.12 -6.44
CA TYR A 143 -7.07 -13.19 -4.99
C TYR A 143 -5.81 -12.80 -4.19
N GLY A 144 -4.78 -12.23 -4.84
CA GLY A 144 -3.52 -11.90 -4.18
C GLY A 144 -3.67 -10.92 -3.01
N GLY A 145 -4.59 -9.96 -3.11
CA GLY A 145 -4.89 -9.05 -2.01
C GLY A 145 -5.41 -9.78 -0.77
N GLN A 146 -6.40 -10.64 -0.97
CA GLN A 146 -6.98 -11.47 0.08
C GLN A 146 -5.98 -12.49 0.62
N PHE A 147 -5.07 -12.99 -0.23
CA PHE A 147 -3.96 -13.86 0.21
C PHE A 147 -3.05 -13.16 1.20
N TYR A 148 -2.65 -11.90 0.96
CA TYR A 148 -1.86 -11.13 1.92
C TYR A 148 -2.59 -10.94 3.25
N ALA A 149 -3.90 -10.70 3.22
CA ALA A 149 -4.70 -10.62 4.44
C ALA A 149 -4.71 -11.95 5.20
N VAL A 150 -4.87 -13.08 4.51
CA VAL A 150 -4.82 -14.41 5.13
C VAL A 150 -3.42 -14.76 5.63
N PHE A 151 -2.38 -14.41 4.89
CA PHE A 151 -1.00 -14.56 5.35
C PHE A 151 -0.79 -13.84 6.69
N LEU A 152 -1.21 -12.58 6.81
CA LEU A 152 -1.15 -11.83 8.05
C LEU A 152 -2.01 -12.46 9.15
N THR A 153 -3.20 -12.95 8.81
CA THR A 153 -4.09 -13.66 9.74
C THR A 153 -3.40 -14.89 10.32
N LYS A 154 -2.75 -15.71 9.48
CA LYS A 154 -2.04 -16.92 9.92
C LYS A 154 -0.86 -16.59 10.85
N ILE A 155 -0.05 -15.57 10.54
CA ILE A 155 1.12 -15.22 11.38
C ILE A 155 0.76 -14.49 12.67
N THR A 156 -0.43 -13.92 12.77
CA THR A 156 -0.93 -13.22 13.96
C THR A 156 -1.86 -14.07 14.80
N PHE A 157 -2.24 -15.26 14.32
CA PHE A 157 -3.19 -16.18 14.97
C PHE A 157 -4.54 -15.52 15.27
N THR A 158 -4.97 -14.60 14.41
CA THR A 158 -6.24 -13.89 14.52
C THR A 158 -7.35 -14.59 13.71
N ASP A 159 -8.57 -14.06 13.73
CA ASP A 159 -9.69 -14.56 12.94
C ASP A 159 -9.95 -13.67 11.73
N VAL A 160 -10.37 -14.26 10.62
CA VAL A 160 -10.70 -13.57 9.36
C VAL A 160 -11.74 -12.46 9.58
N LYS A 161 -12.71 -12.66 10.45
CA LYS A 161 -13.74 -11.64 10.75
C LYS A 161 -13.17 -10.33 11.30
N GLN A 162 -12.01 -10.40 11.95
CA GLN A 162 -11.30 -9.21 12.42
C GLN A 162 -10.31 -8.71 11.37
N THR A 163 -9.54 -9.62 10.77
CA THR A 163 -8.46 -9.25 9.86
C THR A 163 -8.95 -8.77 8.51
N TYR A 164 -10.16 -9.12 8.08
CA TYR A 164 -10.81 -8.50 6.94
C TYR A 164 -10.88 -6.97 7.09
N HIS A 165 -11.38 -6.51 8.24
CA HIS A 165 -11.46 -5.07 8.52
C HIS A 165 -10.10 -4.45 8.81
N LEU A 166 -9.27 -5.10 9.63
CA LEU A 166 -7.95 -4.59 9.99
C LEU A 166 -7.03 -4.44 8.77
N MET A 167 -7.13 -5.34 7.80
CA MET A 167 -6.34 -5.23 6.57
C MET A 167 -6.69 -3.97 5.79
N ARG A 168 -7.96 -3.71 5.52
CA ARG A 168 -8.39 -2.52 4.78
C ARG A 168 -8.05 -1.21 5.50
N THR A 169 -8.21 -1.16 6.84
CA THR A 169 -7.88 0.04 7.63
C THR A 169 -6.37 0.26 7.71
N MET A 170 -5.59 -0.79 7.74
CA MET A 170 -4.13 -0.72 7.63
C MET A 170 -3.70 -0.18 6.26
N VAL A 171 -4.29 -0.66 5.17
CA VAL A 171 -4.00 -0.15 3.82
C VAL A 171 -4.37 1.33 3.70
N ALA A 172 -5.54 1.75 4.24
CA ALA A 172 -5.95 3.15 4.24
C ALA A 172 -4.99 4.05 5.04
N SER A 173 -4.38 3.53 6.09
CA SER A 173 -3.35 4.23 6.87
C SER A 173 -2.05 4.37 6.11
N PHE A 174 -1.61 3.33 5.41
CA PHE A 174 -0.47 3.41 4.50
C PHE A 174 -0.74 4.36 3.33
N ALA A 175 -1.98 4.41 2.82
CA ALA A 175 -2.39 5.36 1.80
C ALA A 175 -2.31 6.83 2.25
N PHE A 176 -2.22 7.11 3.54
CA PHE A 176 -1.92 8.42 4.08
C PHE A 176 -0.42 8.63 4.33
N VAL A 177 0.20 7.73 5.09
CA VAL A 177 1.56 7.97 5.61
C VAL A 177 2.65 7.82 4.55
N LEU A 178 2.49 6.93 3.55
CA LEU A 178 3.51 6.78 2.50
C LEU A 178 3.58 7.99 1.57
N PRO A 179 2.46 8.55 1.04
CA PRO A 179 2.50 9.82 0.30
C PRO A 179 2.99 10.97 1.16
N PHE A 180 2.63 11.03 2.45
CA PHE A 180 3.19 12.00 3.39
C PHE A 180 4.70 11.94 3.39
N SER A 181 5.30 10.77 3.60
CA SER A 181 6.74 10.57 3.64
C SER A 181 7.42 10.98 2.33
N ILE A 182 6.91 10.50 1.18
CA ILE A 182 7.45 10.83 -0.14
C ILE A 182 7.44 12.34 -0.37
N THR A 183 6.29 12.98 -0.14
CA THR A 183 6.11 14.42 -0.43
C THR A 183 6.87 15.31 0.54
N TYR A 184 6.96 14.91 1.82
CA TYR A 184 7.82 15.58 2.78
C TYR A 184 9.26 15.67 2.29
N HIS A 185 9.85 14.52 1.93
CA HIS A 185 11.24 14.45 1.46
C HIS A 185 11.45 15.18 0.13
N LEU A 186 10.45 15.20 -0.75
CA LEU A 186 10.48 15.95 -2.00
C LEU A 186 10.48 17.46 -1.76
N ALA A 187 9.55 17.94 -0.93
CA ALA A 187 9.42 19.35 -0.59
C ALA A 187 10.66 19.86 0.17
N GLU A 188 11.19 19.07 1.09
CA GLU A 188 12.43 19.38 1.81
C GLU A 188 13.61 19.48 0.87
N SER A 189 13.78 18.51 -0.04
CA SER A 189 14.85 18.52 -1.03
C SER A 189 14.80 19.78 -1.89
N ARG A 190 13.60 20.18 -2.31
CA ARG A 190 13.37 21.43 -3.06
C ARG A 190 13.69 22.68 -2.22
N ALA A 191 13.27 22.71 -0.95
CA ALA A 191 13.56 23.82 -0.05
C ALA A 191 15.08 23.97 0.18
N CYS A 192 15.79 22.88 0.44
CA CYS A 192 17.26 22.88 0.59
C CYS A 192 17.95 23.38 -0.68
N HIS A 193 17.50 22.99 -1.87
CA HIS A 193 18.07 23.48 -3.14
C HIS A 193 17.84 24.99 -3.30
N ARG A 194 16.64 25.49 -2.97
CA ARG A 194 16.34 26.93 -3.04
C ARG A 194 17.20 27.75 -2.08
N ILE A 195 17.33 27.29 -0.82
CA ILE A 195 18.15 27.94 0.20
C ILE A 195 19.62 28.02 -0.25
N ARG A 196 20.15 26.96 -0.87
CA ARG A 196 21.53 26.94 -1.40
C ARG A 196 21.74 28.00 -2.49
N LYS A 197 20.73 28.28 -3.32
CA LYS A 197 20.81 29.27 -4.41
C LYS A 197 20.55 30.70 -3.94
N GLU A 198 19.56 30.88 -3.10
CA GLU A 198 18.99 32.20 -2.78
C GLU A 198 19.32 32.65 -1.33
N GLY A 199 19.86 31.75 -0.52
CA GLY A 199 19.99 31.96 0.93
C GLY A 199 18.66 31.82 1.66
N GLY A 200 18.69 31.98 2.98
CA GLY A 200 17.51 31.94 3.84
C GLY A 200 17.58 30.80 4.87
N ASN A 201 16.56 30.74 5.71
CA ASN A 201 16.47 29.75 6.78
C ASN A 201 15.64 28.52 6.38
N LYS A 202 16.07 27.36 6.84
CA LYS A 202 15.33 26.11 6.64
C LYS A 202 14.06 26.13 7.51
N SER A 203 12.89 26.02 6.87
CA SER A 203 11.60 25.85 7.55
C SER A 203 11.08 24.44 7.31
N GLN A 204 10.59 23.80 8.34
CA GLN A 204 9.95 22.48 8.29
C GLN A 204 8.45 22.56 7.97
N ILE A 205 7.85 23.73 8.02
CA ILE A 205 6.40 23.92 7.84
C ILE A 205 5.96 23.46 6.45
N ALA A 206 6.63 23.94 5.39
CA ALA A 206 6.23 23.61 4.02
C ALA A 206 6.37 22.10 3.69
N PRO A 207 7.45 21.39 4.06
CA PRO A 207 7.52 19.93 3.93
C PRO A 207 6.41 19.20 4.69
N VAL A 208 6.13 19.57 5.93
CA VAL A 208 5.07 18.93 6.74
C VAL A 208 3.69 19.17 6.10
N LEU A 209 3.36 20.40 5.74
CA LEU A 209 2.08 20.72 5.09
C LEU A 209 1.94 20.03 3.74
N GLY A 210 3.00 19.99 2.94
CA GLY A 210 3.01 19.26 1.68
C GLY A 210 2.75 17.76 1.87
N GLY A 211 3.38 17.16 2.85
CA GLY A 211 3.15 15.77 3.23
C GLY A 211 1.71 15.51 3.68
N LEU A 212 1.17 16.34 4.59
CA LEU A 212 -0.22 16.21 5.08
C LEU A 212 -1.24 16.36 3.94
N LEU A 213 -1.05 17.33 3.05
CA LEU A 213 -1.91 17.51 1.88
C LEU A 213 -1.85 16.33 0.93
N SER A 214 -0.67 15.78 0.69
CA SER A 214 -0.49 14.59 -0.16
C SER A 214 -1.12 13.34 0.45
N GLY A 215 -0.89 13.09 1.74
CA GLY A 215 -1.54 12.00 2.46
C GLY A 215 -3.06 12.12 2.45
N GLY A 216 -3.59 13.32 2.72
CA GLY A 216 -5.02 13.61 2.64
C GLY A 216 -5.59 13.44 1.23
N ALA A 217 -4.86 13.86 0.20
CA ALA A 217 -5.29 13.72 -1.20
C ALA A 217 -5.41 12.25 -1.63
N VAL A 218 -4.53 11.38 -1.16
CA VAL A 218 -4.56 9.95 -1.53
C VAL A 218 -5.55 9.17 -0.68
N SER A 219 -5.58 9.40 0.64
CA SER A 219 -6.35 8.57 1.57
C SER A 219 -7.80 9.05 1.77
N LEU A 220 -8.06 10.36 1.69
CA LEU A 220 -9.36 10.95 2.04
C LEU A 220 -10.05 11.63 0.87
N ALA A 221 -9.28 12.21 -0.06
CA ALA A 221 -9.90 12.92 -1.18
C ALA A 221 -10.48 11.94 -2.20
N GLY A 222 -11.55 12.38 -2.81
CA GLY A 222 -12.21 11.72 -3.92
C GLY A 222 -12.48 12.72 -5.03
N ASN A 223 -13.35 12.34 -5.95
CA ASN A 223 -13.91 13.31 -6.87
C ASN A 223 -14.99 14.14 -6.18
N MET A 224 -15.33 15.27 -6.76
CA MET A 224 -16.32 16.20 -6.19
C MET A 224 -17.77 15.73 -6.32
N HIS A 225 -18.02 14.56 -6.88
CA HIS A 225 -19.37 14.06 -7.16
C HIS A 225 -20.22 13.96 -5.88
N TYR A 226 -19.67 13.32 -4.83
CA TYR A 226 -20.38 13.25 -3.54
C TYR A 226 -20.66 14.63 -2.93
N VAL A 227 -19.66 15.52 -2.98
CA VAL A 227 -19.81 16.87 -2.42
C VAL A 227 -20.91 17.65 -3.16
N ILE A 228 -20.91 17.58 -4.49
CA ILE A 228 -21.88 18.32 -5.32
C ILE A 228 -23.27 17.66 -5.22
N TYR A 229 -23.40 16.38 -5.53
CA TYR A 229 -24.69 15.70 -5.65
C TYR A 229 -25.21 15.16 -4.31
N GLY A 230 -24.33 14.70 -3.43
CA GLY A 230 -24.70 14.14 -2.13
C GLY A 230 -24.88 15.18 -1.03
N CYS A 231 -24.21 16.32 -1.11
CA CYS A 231 -24.27 17.37 -0.09
C CYS A 231 -24.90 18.66 -0.60
N ILE A 232 -24.26 19.36 -1.55
CA ILE A 232 -24.67 20.72 -1.98
C ILE A 232 -26.05 20.70 -2.61
N ARG A 233 -26.30 19.82 -3.58
CA ARG A 233 -27.60 19.73 -4.25
C ARG A 233 -28.72 19.30 -3.29
N GLN A 234 -28.46 18.38 -2.36
CA GLN A 234 -29.45 18.02 -1.33
C GLN A 234 -29.74 19.18 -0.41
N TRP A 235 -28.71 19.90 0.05
CA TRP A 235 -28.87 21.07 0.90
C TRP A 235 -29.68 22.20 0.22
N LEU A 236 -29.52 22.35 -1.11
CA LEU A 236 -30.29 23.31 -1.90
C LEU A 236 -31.69 22.80 -2.29
N GLY A 237 -32.08 21.60 -1.91
CA GLY A 237 -33.35 20.99 -2.28
C GLY A 237 -33.49 20.66 -3.78
N LEU A 238 -32.38 20.50 -4.48
CA LEU A 238 -32.33 20.25 -5.94
C LEU A 238 -32.32 18.75 -6.32
N ASN A 239 -32.24 17.85 -5.36
CA ASN A 239 -32.29 16.41 -5.60
C ASN A 239 -33.70 15.87 -5.31
N GLU A 240 -34.26 15.10 -6.26
CA GLU A 240 -35.55 14.45 -6.14
C GLU A 240 -35.47 13.12 -5.36
N SER A 241 -34.29 12.53 -5.24
CA SER A 241 -34.06 11.23 -4.58
C SER A 241 -32.84 11.28 -3.65
N ALA A 242 -32.76 10.30 -2.76
CA ALA A 242 -31.58 10.11 -1.92
C ALA A 242 -30.33 9.84 -2.79
N TYR A 243 -29.21 10.43 -2.40
CA TYR A 243 -27.95 10.23 -3.09
C TYR A 243 -27.47 8.79 -2.94
N TRP A 244 -27.12 8.18 -4.05
CA TRP A 244 -26.51 6.84 -4.07
C TRP A 244 -25.00 6.97 -4.26
N PHE A 245 -24.24 6.70 -3.19
CA PHE A 245 -22.78 6.92 -3.15
C PHE A 245 -22.00 6.24 -4.29
N PRO A 246 -22.33 5.00 -4.75
CA PRO A 246 -21.67 4.39 -5.89
C PRO A 246 -21.78 5.14 -7.21
N SER A 247 -22.73 6.08 -7.37
CA SER A 247 -22.79 6.95 -8.55
C SER A 247 -21.53 7.80 -8.73
N SER A 248 -20.78 8.03 -7.65
CA SER A 248 -19.51 8.76 -7.72
C SER A 248 -18.43 8.08 -8.58
N THR A 249 -18.59 6.81 -8.90
CA THR A 249 -17.66 6.03 -9.73
C THR A 249 -18.23 5.66 -11.10
N ARG A 250 -19.48 6.08 -11.42
CA ARG A 250 -20.24 5.64 -12.58
C ARG A 250 -20.68 6.82 -13.44
N TYR A 251 -19.74 7.53 -14.07
CA TYR A 251 -20.09 8.59 -15.02
C TYR A 251 -19.43 8.42 -16.39
N ILE A 252 -18.28 7.78 -16.53
CA ILE A 252 -17.75 7.46 -17.88
C ILE A 252 -18.64 6.40 -18.54
N GLY A 253 -19.27 6.77 -19.65
CA GLY A 253 -20.21 5.91 -20.36
C GLY A 253 -21.59 5.77 -19.73
N TYR A 254 -21.84 6.37 -18.59
CA TYR A 254 -23.15 6.42 -17.93
C TYR A 254 -23.84 7.78 -18.11
N ASP A 255 -23.06 8.87 -18.16
CA ASP A 255 -23.55 10.23 -18.37
C ASP A 255 -22.52 11.03 -19.20
N PRO A 256 -22.73 11.22 -20.51
CA PRO A 256 -23.82 10.67 -21.34
C PRO A 256 -23.71 9.15 -21.50
N LEU A 257 -24.84 8.51 -21.75
CA LEU A 257 -24.92 7.07 -21.96
C LEU A 257 -24.21 6.68 -23.26
N VAL A 258 -23.20 5.84 -23.17
CA VAL A 258 -22.47 5.28 -24.33
C VAL A 258 -22.54 3.76 -24.28
N GLU A 259 -22.98 3.13 -25.35
CA GLU A 259 -23.00 1.67 -25.45
C GLU A 259 -21.57 1.13 -25.53
N ASN A 260 -21.30 0.06 -24.78
CA ASN A 260 -20.02 -0.66 -24.74
C ASN A 260 -18.80 0.12 -24.19
N ASP A 261 -19.00 1.28 -23.60
CA ASP A 261 -17.92 2.08 -22.97
C ASP A 261 -18.30 2.54 -21.56
N ARG A 262 -18.79 1.60 -20.76
CA ARG A 262 -19.13 1.86 -19.35
C ARG A 262 -18.01 1.40 -18.45
N THR A 263 -17.43 2.33 -17.72
CA THR A 263 -16.31 2.08 -16.82
C THR A 263 -16.67 2.45 -15.37
N ILE A 264 -16.37 1.57 -14.45
CA ILE A 264 -16.36 1.89 -13.01
C ILE A 264 -14.95 2.32 -12.67
N HIS A 265 -14.79 3.57 -12.20
CA HIS A 265 -13.49 4.13 -11.88
C HIS A 265 -13.43 4.50 -10.40
N GLU A 266 -13.05 3.51 -9.64
CA GLU A 266 -12.88 3.63 -8.20
C GLU A 266 -11.62 4.46 -7.86
N PHE A 267 -11.70 5.13 -6.72
CA PHE A 267 -10.59 5.87 -6.13
C PHE A 267 -10.40 5.42 -4.67
N PRO A 268 -9.20 5.58 -4.07
CA PRO A 268 -8.89 4.93 -2.79
C PRO A 268 -9.89 5.21 -1.68
N SER A 269 -10.30 6.47 -1.47
CA SER A 269 -11.26 6.81 -0.42
C SER A 269 -12.65 6.19 -0.64
N TYR A 270 -13.06 5.99 -1.90
CA TYR A 270 -14.30 5.28 -2.22
C TYR A 270 -14.28 3.85 -1.69
N SER A 271 -13.23 3.10 -2.02
CA SER A 271 -13.09 1.71 -1.59
C SER A 271 -12.93 1.61 -0.07
N PHE A 272 -12.25 2.56 0.58
CA PHE A 272 -12.12 2.60 2.04
C PHE A 272 -13.46 2.86 2.73
N VAL A 273 -14.30 3.75 2.20
CA VAL A 273 -15.64 4.03 2.72
C VAL A 273 -16.58 2.85 2.51
N LEU A 274 -16.60 2.27 1.31
CA LEU A 274 -17.38 1.06 1.04
C LEU A 274 -16.93 -0.11 1.92
N GLY A 275 -15.67 -0.14 2.27
CA GLY A 275 -15.09 -1.20 3.08
C GLY A 275 -14.82 -2.49 2.31
N ASP A 276 -14.50 -2.35 1.07
CA ASP A 276 -14.06 -3.42 0.18
C ASP A 276 -12.61 -3.83 0.43
N LEU A 277 -12.28 -5.10 0.25
CA LEU A 277 -10.92 -5.64 0.35
C LEU A 277 -10.49 -6.28 -0.98
N HIS A 278 -10.85 -5.64 -2.08
CA HIS A 278 -10.41 -6.06 -3.40
C HIS A 278 -8.89 -5.99 -3.57
N ALA A 279 -8.38 -6.74 -4.51
CA ALA A 279 -6.95 -6.78 -4.80
C ALA A 279 -6.35 -5.40 -5.12
N HIS A 280 -7.06 -4.54 -5.87
CA HIS A 280 -6.60 -3.18 -6.17
C HIS A 280 -6.48 -2.31 -4.91
N VAL A 281 -7.35 -2.50 -3.91
CA VAL A 281 -7.27 -1.79 -2.62
C VAL A 281 -5.97 -2.13 -1.89
N VAL A 282 -5.66 -3.42 -1.79
CA VAL A 282 -4.42 -3.87 -1.15
C VAL A 282 -3.19 -3.36 -1.91
N ASN A 283 -3.25 -3.35 -3.24
CA ASN A 283 -2.16 -2.87 -4.08
C ASN A 283 -1.85 -1.39 -3.91
N VAL A 284 -2.74 -0.55 -3.36
CA VAL A 284 -2.44 0.86 -3.07
C VAL A 284 -1.14 1.02 -2.29
N MET A 285 -0.94 0.25 -1.22
CA MET A 285 0.30 0.35 -0.43
C MET A 285 1.54 -0.15 -1.19
N PHE A 286 1.39 -1.11 -2.11
CA PHE A 286 2.50 -1.63 -2.92
C PHE A 286 2.88 -0.65 -4.03
N VAL A 287 1.90 -0.02 -4.67
CA VAL A 287 2.14 1.06 -5.65
C VAL A 287 2.88 2.23 -4.99
N LEU A 288 2.47 2.64 -3.79
CA LEU A 288 3.13 3.69 -3.03
C LEU A 288 4.57 3.29 -2.63
N LEU A 289 4.82 2.02 -2.33
CA LEU A 289 6.19 1.51 -2.13
C LEU A 289 7.02 1.65 -3.41
N VAL A 290 6.47 1.31 -4.58
CA VAL A 290 7.18 1.50 -5.88
C VAL A 290 7.50 2.97 -6.11
N LEU A 291 6.54 3.87 -5.89
CA LEU A 291 6.78 5.32 -6.02
C LEU A 291 7.87 5.81 -5.06
N GLY A 292 7.86 5.32 -3.81
CA GLY A 292 8.92 5.60 -2.84
C GLY A 292 10.29 5.11 -3.30
N LEU A 293 10.37 3.89 -3.86
CA LEU A 293 11.62 3.33 -4.40
C LEU A 293 12.15 4.15 -5.58
N LEU A 294 11.29 4.51 -6.53
CA LEU A 294 11.66 5.33 -7.67
C LEU A 294 12.13 6.73 -7.23
N TYR A 295 11.42 7.34 -6.27
CA TYR A 295 11.86 8.62 -5.72
C TYR A 295 13.18 8.49 -4.95
N SER A 296 13.37 7.43 -4.17
CA SER A 296 14.65 7.16 -3.50
C SER A 296 15.78 6.99 -4.50
N TYR A 297 15.56 6.28 -5.61
CA TYR A 297 16.50 6.16 -6.70
C TYR A 297 16.90 7.52 -7.26
N VAL A 298 15.92 8.37 -7.62
CA VAL A 298 16.18 9.72 -8.12
C VAL A 298 16.95 10.56 -7.10
N LYS A 299 16.53 10.56 -5.82
CA LYS A 299 17.18 11.31 -4.73
C LYS A 299 18.63 10.84 -4.50
N ASN A 300 18.95 9.58 -4.75
CA ASN A 300 20.28 9.03 -4.61
C ASN A 300 21.19 9.38 -5.79
N THR A 301 20.63 9.39 -7.00
CA THR A 301 21.35 9.54 -8.25
C THR A 301 21.61 11.01 -8.59
N CYS A 302 20.64 11.89 -8.40
CA CYS A 302 20.74 13.34 -8.66
C CYS A 302 21.54 14.07 -7.57
N ARG A 303 22.76 13.61 -7.30
CA ARG A 303 23.59 14.13 -6.21
C ARG A 303 24.29 15.44 -6.55
N ASP A 304 24.61 15.63 -7.82
CA ASP A 304 25.45 16.73 -8.28
C ASP A 304 24.89 17.31 -9.58
N PRO A 305 24.28 18.52 -9.55
CA PRO A 305 23.72 19.15 -10.75
C PRO A 305 24.75 19.47 -11.84
N GLU A 306 26.04 19.53 -11.45
CA GLU A 306 27.14 19.86 -12.37
C GLU A 306 27.76 18.62 -13.03
N LYS A 307 27.38 17.44 -12.60
CA LYS A 307 27.92 16.20 -13.15
C LYS A 307 27.12 15.79 -14.38
N GLU A 308 27.76 15.79 -15.54
CA GLU A 308 27.20 15.22 -16.77
C GLU A 308 26.72 13.79 -16.54
N TRP A 309 25.44 13.56 -16.73
CA TRP A 309 24.79 12.26 -16.55
C TRP A 309 25.10 11.38 -17.77
N LYS A 310 26.07 10.49 -17.63
CA LYS A 310 26.29 9.42 -18.60
C LYS A 310 25.39 8.26 -18.25
N TRP A 311 24.28 8.14 -18.98
CA TRP A 311 23.35 7.03 -18.84
C TRP A 311 24.03 5.74 -19.32
N SER A 312 24.20 4.78 -18.40
CA SER A 312 24.46 3.40 -18.74
C SER A 312 23.23 2.58 -18.31
N LEU A 313 22.60 1.90 -19.24
CA LEU A 313 21.44 1.05 -18.95
C LEU A 313 21.77 0.00 -17.86
N LYS A 314 22.98 -0.54 -17.90
CA LYS A 314 23.48 -1.50 -16.92
C LYS A 314 23.52 -0.87 -15.50
N ASP A 315 24.00 0.35 -15.37
CA ASP A 315 24.13 1.03 -14.07
C ASP A 315 22.75 1.36 -13.49
N VAL A 316 21.76 1.64 -14.33
CA VAL A 316 20.37 1.85 -13.91
C VAL A 316 19.74 0.53 -13.46
N LEU A 317 19.80 -0.51 -14.28
CA LEU A 317 19.14 -1.79 -14.02
C LEU A 317 19.69 -2.54 -12.79
N LEU A 318 20.95 -2.31 -12.44
CA LEU A 318 21.59 -2.94 -11.27
C LEU A 318 21.35 -2.15 -9.96
N GLN A 319 20.64 -1.02 -9.98
CA GLN A 319 20.32 -0.30 -8.76
C GLN A 319 19.33 -1.10 -7.89
N PRO A 320 19.57 -1.23 -6.57
CA PRO A 320 18.70 -2.01 -5.69
C PRO A 320 17.24 -1.54 -5.71
N GLN A 321 17.01 -0.23 -5.82
CA GLN A 321 15.67 0.34 -5.91
C GLN A 321 14.94 -0.08 -7.19
N ILE A 322 15.65 -0.13 -8.32
CA ILE A 322 15.08 -0.54 -9.62
C ILE A 322 14.78 -2.04 -9.63
N ILE A 323 15.66 -2.86 -9.07
CA ILE A 323 15.44 -4.31 -8.93
C ILE A 323 14.23 -4.56 -8.03
N ALA A 324 14.14 -3.87 -6.89
CA ALA A 324 13.00 -4.00 -5.98
C ALA A 324 11.68 -3.53 -6.63
N ALA A 325 11.71 -2.41 -7.37
CA ALA A 325 10.54 -1.93 -8.11
C ALA A 325 10.10 -2.91 -9.20
N GLY A 326 11.05 -3.47 -9.95
CA GLY A 326 10.77 -4.50 -10.95
C GLY A 326 10.16 -5.76 -10.36
N PHE A 327 10.66 -6.23 -9.21
CA PHE A 327 10.04 -7.33 -8.46
C PHE A 327 8.60 -7.02 -8.07
N LEU A 328 8.33 -5.83 -7.53
CA LEU A 328 6.98 -5.42 -7.12
C LEU A 328 6.02 -5.32 -8.31
N ILE A 329 6.48 -4.83 -9.46
CA ILE A 329 5.66 -4.80 -10.69
C ILE A 329 5.29 -6.24 -11.12
N GLY A 330 6.23 -7.20 -10.97
CA GLY A 330 5.93 -8.61 -11.17
C GLY A 330 4.88 -9.15 -10.18
N VAL A 331 4.92 -8.71 -8.93
CA VAL A 331 3.92 -9.07 -7.92
C VAL A 331 2.54 -8.51 -8.28
N PHE A 332 2.46 -7.33 -8.91
CA PHE A 332 1.18 -6.75 -9.34
C PHE A 332 0.44 -7.64 -10.32
N HIS A 333 1.15 -8.27 -11.26
CA HIS A 333 0.56 -9.16 -12.24
C HIS A 333 -0.17 -10.36 -11.58
N TRP A 334 0.29 -10.81 -10.43
CA TRP A 334 -0.38 -11.83 -9.65
C TRP A 334 -1.46 -11.27 -8.73
N SER A 335 -1.18 -10.17 -8.04
CA SER A 335 -2.07 -9.65 -6.99
C SER A 335 -3.27 -8.89 -7.55
N ASN A 336 -3.10 -8.25 -8.72
CA ASN A 336 -4.16 -7.52 -9.41
C ASN A 336 -3.87 -7.57 -10.92
N TYR A 337 -4.73 -8.22 -11.66
CA TYR A 337 -4.53 -8.49 -13.10
C TYR A 337 -4.41 -7.24 -13.98
N TRP A 338 -4.92 -6.09 -13.52
CA TRP A 338 -4.94 -4.81 -14.24
C TRP A 338 -3.70 -3.96 -14.00
#